data_d1f36fca830f056bc5d550ff3f90bd3c
#
_entry.id   d1f36fca830f056bc5d550ff3f90bd3c
#
_cell.length_a   1.000
_cell.length_b   1.000
_cell.length_c   1.000
_cell.angle_alpha   90.00
_cell.angle_beta   90.00
_cell.angle_gamma   90.00
#
_symmetry.space_group_name_H-M   'P 1'
#
loop_
_entity.id
_entity.type
_entity.pdbx_description
1 polymer ?
#
loop_
_entity_poly.entity_id
_entity_poly.type
_entity_poly.pdbx_seq_one_letter_code
_entity_poly.pdbx_strand_id
1 'polypeptide(L)'
;VEIQNTRELHYLERILYGVAKAITEHISIGEGYGKIKKVYSISILYFDIGIGTDYIYHGQNHFVGVHTGDHLRVNTRERDVIVSHLPAEIFPEYILVRVNEFDKVALTPLDEWIEYLKDGTIRPDTTAPGLKEAREKLKYYSMSPQERLIYDRHLDAIMIQNDVIDTAKLEGRIEGKAEGLAEG
;
A
#
# COMPACT_ATOMS: atom_id res chain seq x y z
N VAL A 1 -7.58 -2.51 2.01
CA VAL A 1 -7.83 -2.67 0.55
C VAL A 1 -8.89 -3.73 0.36
N GLU A 2 -9.90 -3.44 -0.42
CA GLU A 2 -10.99 -4.35 -0.75
C GLU A 2 -11.13 -4.48 -2.26
N ILE A 3 -11.34 -5.71 -2.76
CA ILE A 3 -11.64 -5.99 -4.17
C ILE A 3 -13.07 -6.49 -4.23
N GLN A 4 -13.92 -5.83 -5.03
CA GLN A 4 -15.34 -6.15 -5.14
C GLN A 4 -15.74 -6.38 -6.59
N ASN A 5 -16.21 -7.59 -6.87
CA ASN A 5 -16.58 -8.01 -8.23
C ASN A 5 -18.07 -7.80 -8.55
N THR A 6 -18.92 -7.75 -7.53
CA THR A 6 -20.37 -7.66 -7.69
C THR A 6 -20.93 -6.41 -7.02
N ARG A 7 -21.92 -5.81 -7.65
CA ARG A 7 -22.61 -4.63 -7.11
C ARG A 7 -23.43 -5.01 -5.89
N GLU A 8 -23.29 -4.25 -4.82
CA GLU A 8 -24.11 -4.30 -3.62
C GLU A 8 -24.92 -3.01 -3.47
N LEU A 9 -26.16 -3.12 -3.00
CA LEU A 9 -27.07 -1.98 -2.89
C LEU A 9 -26.55 -0.90 -1.93
N HIS A 10 -25.89 -1.32 -0.84
CA HIS A 10 -25.41 -0.44 0.24
C HIS A 10 -23.88 -0.45 0.34
N TYR A 11 -23.21 -0.36 -0.81
CA TYR A 11 -21.76 -0.52 -0.86
C TYR A 11 -21.01 0.63 -0.14
N LEU A 12 -21.47 1.87 -0.27
CA LEU A 12 -20.84 3.02 0.40
C LEU A 12 -21.00 2.94 1.92
N GLU A 13 -22.16 2.53 2.40
CA GLU A 13 -22.40 2.29 3.83
C GLU A 13 -21.53 1.17 4.36
N ARG A 14 -21.29 0.13 3.57
CA ARG A 14 -20.38 -0.97 3.90
C ARG A 14 -18.94 -0.48 4.03
N ILE A 15 -18.46 0.36 3.10
CA ILE A 15 -17.12 0.97 3.19
C ILE A 15 -17.02 1.78 4.48
N LEU A 16 -18.01 2.64 4.77
CA LEU A 16 -18.03 3.46 5.97
C LEU A 16 -18.00 2.58 7.24
N TYR A 17 -18.81 1.53 7.29
CA TYR A 17 -18.81 0.58 8.39
C TYR A 17 -17.46 -0.11 8.57
N GLY A 18 -16.83 -0.57 7.49
CA GLY A 18 -15.50 -1.19 7.51
C GLY A 18 -14.42 -0.28 8.06
N VAL A 19 -14.44 1.00 7.69
CA VAL A 19 -13.53 2.02 8.23
C VAL A 19 -13.77 2.24 9.72
N ALA A 20 -15.02 2.38 10.15
CA ALA A 20 -15.36 2.57 11.55
C ALA A 20 -14.90 1.35 12.39
N LYS A 21 -15.11 0.13 11.89
CA LYS A 21 -14.65 -1.10 12.53
C LYS A 21 -13.11 -1.15 12.62
N ALA A 22 -12.40 -0.82 11.55
CA ALA A 22 -10.93 -0.78 11.56
C ALA A 22 -10.39 0.21 12.60
N ILE A 23 -11.03 1.37 12.78
CA ILE A 23 -10.65 2.34 13.82
C ILE A 23 -10.85 1.74 15.22
N THR A 24 -12.02 1.13 15.47
CA THR A 24 -12.36 0.59 16.79
C THR A 24 -11.57 -0.66 17.16
N GLU A 25 -11.15 -1.46 16.19
CA GLU A 25 -10.31 -2.65 16.43
C GLU A 25 -8.85 -2.31 16.75
N HIS A 26 -8.39 -1.11 16.39
CA HIS A 26 -7.00 -0.69 16.61
C HIS A 26 -6.80 0.21 17.83
N ILE A 27 -7.85 0.45 18.62
CA ILE A 27 -7.79 1.18 19.88
C ILE A 27 -8.35 0.32 20.99
N SER A 28 -7.61 0.16 22.08
CA SER A 28 -8.07 -0.61 23.25
C SER A 28 -8.86 0.28 24.21
N ILE A 29 -9.75 -0.35 24.99
CA ILE A 29 -10.52 0.35 26.04
C ILE A 29 -9.53 0.96 27.05
N GLY A 30 -9.65 2.28 27.27
CA GLY A 30 -8.79 3.03 28.19
C GLY A 30 -7.56 3.67 27.54
N GLU A 31 -7.30 3.40 26.26
CA GLU A 31 -6.28 4.14 25.52
C GLU A 31 -6.75 5.56 25.15
N GLY A 32 -5.80 6.51 25.07
CA GLY A 32 -6.11 7.87 24.65
C GLY A 32 -6.36 7.98 23.14
N TYR A 33 -7.24 8.87 22.73
CA TYR A 33 -7.60 9.11 21.32
C TYR A 33 -6.42 9.42 20.40
N GLY A 34 -5.29 9.89 20.92
CA GLY A 34 -4.06 10.10 20.16
C GLY A 34 -3.44 8.81 19.57
N LYS A 35 -3.96 7.63 19.96
CA LYS A 35 -3.57 6.33 19.39
C LYS A 35 -4.33 6.00 18.10
N ILE A 36 -5.39 6.73 17.78
CA ILE A 36 -6.15 6.52 16.55
C ILE A 36 -5.23 6.83 15.35
N LYS A 37 -5.10 5.84 14.47
CA LYS A 37 -4.33 5.98 13.24
C LYS A 37 -5.25 6.34 12.07
N LYS A 38 -4.75 7.13 11.14
CA LYS A 38 -5.44 7.40 9.88
C LYS A 38 -5.70 6.10 9.13
N VAL A 39 -6.91 5.94 8.64
CA VAL A 39 -7.33 4.79 7.81
C VAL A 39 -7.42 5.22 6.36
N TYR A 40 -6.79 4.46 5.47
CA TYR A 40 -6.95 4.56 4.04
C TYR A 40 -7.84 3.41 3.57
N SER A 41 -9.01 3.73 3.04
CA SER A 41 -9.95 2.77 2.46
C SER A 41 -9.81 2.77 0.95
N ILE A 42 -9.25 1.70 0.40
CA ILE A 42 -9.06 1.55 -1.05
C ILE A 42 -10.02 0.47 -1.53
N SER A 43 -10.94 0.85 -2.40
CA SER A 43 -11.94 -0.04 -3.00
C SER A 43 -11.66 -0.22 -4.48
N ILE A 44 -11.36 -1.45 -4.90
CA ILE A 44 -11.12 -1.83 -6.29
C ILE A 44 -12.42 -2.46 -6.81
N LEU A 45 -13.10 -1.77 -7.75
CA LEU A 45 -14.45 -2.07 -8.19
C LEU A 45 -14.45 -2.58 -9.64
N TYR A 46 -14.98 -3.79 -9.82
CA TYR A 46 -15.22 -4.41 -11.13
C TYR A 46 -16.67 -4.29 -11.58
N PHE A 47 -17.43 -3.37 -11.00
CA PHE A 47 -18.81 -3.05 -11.36
C PHE A 47 -19.01 -1.54 -11.43
N ASP A 48 -20.04 -1.12 -12.15
CA ASP A 48 -20.43 0.28 -12.19
C ASP A 48 -21.13 0.69 -10.88
N ILE A 49 -20.49 1.62 -10.14
CA ILE A 49 -21.01 2.16 -8.88
C ILE A 49 -21.95 3.36 -9.12
N GLY A 50 -21.88 4.00 -10.29
CA GLY A 50 -22.67 5.18 -10.60
C GLY A 50 -22.04 6.06 -11.67
N ILE A 51 -22.63 7.25 -11.86
CA ILE A 51 -22.26 8.19 -12.90
C ILE A 51 -20.99 8.95 -12.51
N GLY A 52 -20.02 8.99 -13.43
CA GLY A 52 -18.79 9.73 -13.30
C GLY A 52 -17.86 9.45 -14.48
N THR A 53 -16.94 10.35 -14.78
CA THR A 53 -16.08 10.31 -15.98
C THR A 53 -14.65 9.85 -15.67
N ASP A 54 -14.30 9.68 -14.40
CA ASP A 54 -12.98 9.24 -13.98
C ASP A 54 -12.99 7.78 -13.50
N TYR A 55 -11.87 7.13 -13.61
CA TYR A 55 -11.66 5.76 -13.10
C TYR A 55 -11.14 5.74 -11.66
N ILE A 56 -10.69 6.90 -11.11
CA ILE A 56 -10.29 7.05 -9.70
C ILE A 56 -11.06 8.20 -9.07
N TYR A 57 -11.67 7.93 -7.93
CA TYR A 57 -12.28 8.94 -7.09
C TYR A 57 -11.61 8.96 -5.72
N HIS A 58 -11.28 10.15 -5.27
CA HIS A 58 -10.61 10.38 -4.00
C HIS A 58 -11.48 11.24 -3.08
N GLY A 59 -11.80 10.70 -1.91
CA GLY A 59 -12.61 11.36 -0.89
C GLY A 59 -11.80 11.64 0.37
N GLN A 60 -11.81 12.91 0.79
CA GLN A 60 -11.19 13.37 2.04
C GLN A 60 -12.14 14.28 2.80
N ASN A 61 -11.97 14.36 4.12
CA ASN A 61 -12.72 15.27 4.95
C ASN A 61 -12.02 16.63 5.03
N HIS A 62 -12.73 17.66 4.59
CA HIS A 62 -12.32 19.04 4.71
C HIS A 62 -13.35 19.81 5.54
N PHE A 63 -12.89 20.62 6.46
CA PHE A 63 -13.74 21.56 7.19
C PHE A 63 -13.51 22.95 6.60
N VAL A 64 -14.53 23.44 5.92
CA VAL A 64 -14.48 24.73 5.20
C VAL A 64 -15.34 25.75 5.92
N GLY A 65 -14.79 26.93 6.17
CA GLY A 65 -15.51 28.05 6.79
C GLY A 65 -16.73 28.45 5.97
N VAL A 66 -17.93 28.40 6.55
CA VAL A 66 -19.19 28.65 5.84
C VAL A 66 -19.26 30.09 5.29
N HIS A 67 -18.63 31.03 5.96
CA HIS A 67 -18.68 32.45 5.56
C HIS A 67 -17.43 32.91 4.81
N THR A 68 -16.30 32.28 5.04
CA THR A 68 -14.97 32.73 4.57
C THR A 68 -14.39 31.85 3.48
N GLY A 69 -14.82 30.58 3.39
CA GLY A 69 -14.28 29.59 2.46
C GLY A 69 -12.87 29.07 2.81
N ASP A 70 -12.31 29.49 3.95
CA ASP A 70 -11.01 29.01 4.40
C ASP A 70 -11.05 27.56 4.90
N HIS A 71 -9.92 26.90 4.92
CA HIS A 71 -9.78 25.55 5.48
C HIS A 71 -9.34 25.61 6.95
N LEU A 72 -10.13 24.97 7.82
CA LEU A 72 -9.79 24.82 9.24
C LEU A 72 -8.48 24.06 9.41
N ARG A 73 -7.59 24.61 10.23
CA ARG A 73 -6.40 23.94 10.76
C ARG A 73 -6.55 23.77 12.27
N VAL A 74 -6.19 22.61 12.78
CA VAL A 74 -6.25 22.32 14.22
C VAL A 74 -4.84 22.42 14.78
N ASN A 75 -4.65 23.24 15.82
CA ASN A 75 -3.38 23.36 16.50
C ASN A 75 -3.36 22.43 17.71
N THR A 76 -2.37 21.55 17.76
CA THR A 76 -2.09 20.68 18.91
C THR A 76 -0.75 21.05 19.52
N ARG A 77 -0.64 20.92 20.87
CA ARG A 77 0.64 21.12 21.54
C ARG A 77 1.33 19.77 21.71
N GLU A 78 2.44 19.59 21.01
CA GLU A 78 3.25 18.38 21.06
C GLU A 78 4.65 18.73 21.58
N ARG A 79 5.05 18.13 22.69
CA ARG A 79 6.40 18.34 23.29
C ARG A 79 6.79 19.83 23.39
N ASP A 80 5.86 20.67 23.86
CA ASP A 80 6.00 22.13 23.99
C ASP A 80 6.07 22.93 22.66
N VAL A 81 5.84 22.28 21.52
CA VAL A 81 5.71 22.93 20.21
C VAL A 81 4.25 22.89 19.76
N ILE A 82 3.78 24.01 19.19
CA ILE A 82 2.47 24.05 18.53
C ILE A 82 2.62 23.46 17.13
N VAL A 83 1.96 22.34 16.88
CA VAL A 83 1.89 21.69 15.57
C VAL A 83 0.51 21.91 14.98
N SER A 84 0.46 22.36 13.73
CA SER A 84 -0.78 22.61 13.00
C SER A 84 -1.10 21.42 12.08
N HIS A 85 -2.27 20.82 12.26
CA HIS A 85 -2.77 19.69 11.47
C HIS A 85 -4.00 20.07 10.67
N LEU A 86 -4.10 19.53 9.47
CA LEU A 86 -5.36 19.53 8.71
C LEU A 86 -6.25 18.36 9.17
N PRO A 87 -7.57 18.54 9.24
CA PRO A 87 -8.48 17.43 9.50
C PRO A 87 -8.28 16.24 8.59
N ALA A 88 -7.95 16.46 7.32
CA ALA A 88 -7.64 15.42 6.36
C ALA A 88 -6.45 14.52 6.75
N GLU A 89 -5.56 14.95 7.63
CA GLU A 89 -4.44 14.14 8.15
C GLU A 89 -4.89 13.11 9.20
N ILE A 90 -6.04 13.34 9.82
CA ILE A 90 -6.59 12.53 10.93
C ILE A 90 -7.74 11.66 10.45
N PHE A 91 -8.67 12.25 9.70
CA PHE A 91 -9.87 11.59 9.22
C PHE A 91 -9.56 10.53 8.14
N PRO A 92 -10.42 9.51 8.00
CA PRO A 92 -10.28 8.50 6.96
C PRO A 92 -10.23 9.09 5.56
N GLU A 93 -9.52 8.41 4.69
CA GLU A 93 -9.37 8.75 3.27
C GLU A 93 -9.91 7.60 2.44
N TYR A 94 -10.72 7.90 1.44
CA TYR A 94 -11.39 6.92 0.60
C TYR A 94 -10.88 7.02 -0.82
N ILE A 95 -10.51 5.89 -1.41
CA ILE A 95 -10.06 5.80 -2.80
C ILE A 95 -10.91 4.73 -3.47
N LEU A 96 -11.69 5.15 -4.48
CA LEU A 96 -12.50 4.25 -5.29
C LEU A 96 -11.85 4.11 -6.66
N VAL A 97 -11.47 2.89 -7.03
CA VAL A 97 -10.88 2.55 -8.33
C VAL A 97 -11.91 1.78 -9.14
N ARG A 98 -12.41 2.38 -10.21
CA ARG A 98 -13.38 1.81 -11.16
C ARG A 98 -12.60 1.16 -12.31
N VAL A 99 -12.18 -0.09 -12.11
CA VAL A 99 -11.25 -0.79 -13.02
C VAL A 99 -11.77 -0.85 -14.44
N ASN A 100 -13.07 -1.10 -14.63
CA ASN A 100 -13.69 -1.21 -15.96
C ASN A 100 -13.74 0.13 -16.72
N GLU A 101 -13.69 1.25 -16.01
CA GLU A 101 -13.71 2.59 -16.59
C GLU A 101 -12.31 3.07 -17.05
N PHE A 102 -11.26 2.32 -16.75
CA PHE A 102 -9.93 2.62 -17.25
C PHE A 102 -9.86 2.34 -18.76
N ASP A 103 -9.80 3.37 -19.57
CA ASP A 103 -9.78 3.32 -21.03
C ASP A 103 -8.54 4.00 -21.66
N LYS A 104 -7.55 4.35 -20.80
CA LYS A 104 -6.37 5.11 -21.17
C LYS A 104 -5.15 4.22 -21.32
N VAL A 105 -4.13 4.74 -21.99
CA VAL A 105 -2.79 4.15 -21.93
C VAL A 105 -2.21 4.44 -20.58
N ALA A 106 -1.66 3.43 -19.91
CA ALA A 106 -0.99 3.60 -18.63
C ALA A 106 0.26 4.47 -18.80
N LEU A 107 0.25 5.65 -18.19
CA LEU A 107 1.33 6.63 -18.24
C LEU A 107 2.05 6.76 -16.89
N THR A 108 1.38 6.39 -15.81
CA THR A 108 1.92 6.46 -14.45
C THR A 108 2.03 5.06 -13.85
N PRO A 109 2.86 4.86 -12.81
CA PRO A 109 2.91 3.59 -12.09
C PRO A 109 1.56 3.11 -11.55
N LEU A 110 0.68 4.04 -11.18
CA LEU A 110 -0.67 3.72 -10.74
C LEU A 110 -1.53 3.21 -11.90
N ASP A 111 -1.44 3.85 -13.07
CA ASP A 111 -2.17 3.41 -14.26
C ASP A 111 -1.74 2.00 -14.69
N GLU A 112 -0.44 1.67 -14.58
CA GLU A 112 0.08 0.32 -14.86
C GLU A 112 -0.55 -0.73 -13.92
N TRP A 113 -0.74 -0.39 -12.65
CA TRP A 113 -1.46 -1.25 -11.71
C TRP A 113 -2.93 -1.44 -12.09
N ILE A 114 -3.60 -0.39 -12.56
CA ILE A 114 -5.02 -0.46 -12.98
C ILE A 114 -5.16 -1.26 -14.28
N GLU A 115 -4.24 -1.08 -15.24
CA GLU A 115 -4.16 -1.89 -16.45
C GLU A 115 -4.01 -3.38 -16.10
N TYR A 116 -3.09 -3.70 -15.18
CA TYR A 116 -2.92 -5.07 -14.68
C TYR A 116 -4.19 -5.62 -14.02
N LEU A 117 -4.84 -4.82 -13.18
CA LEU A 117 -6.09 -5.23 -12.52
C LEU A 117 -7.22 -5.44 -13.52
N LYS A 118 -7.24 -4.68 -14.63
CA LYS A 118 -8.27 -4.76 -15.65
C LYS A 118 -8.15 -6.00 -16.54
N ASP A 119 -6.97 -6.27 -17.07
CA ASP A 119 -6.75 -7.27 -18.10
C ASP A 119 -5.68 -8.31 -17.79
N GLY A 120 -5.01 -8.19 -16.66
CA GLY A 120 -3.93 -9.12 -16.23
C GLY A 120 -2.60 -8.84 -16.91
N THR A 121 -2.46 -7.78 -17.71
CA THR A 121 -1.24 -7.49 -18.46
C THR A 121 -0.22 -6.76 -17.59
N ILE A 122 1.00 -7.27 -17.52
CA ILE A 122 2.15 -6.57 -16.92
C ILE A 122 3.19 -6.35 -18.01
N ARG A 123 3.45 -5.10 -18.32
CA ARG A 123 4.43 -4.72 -19.35
C ARG A 123 5.84 -5.18 -18.97
N PRO A 124 6.68 -5.63 -19.94
CA PRO A 124 8.06 -6.01 -19.66
C PRO A 124 8.90 -4.89 -19.07
N ASP A 125 8.63 -3.66 -19.49
CA ASP A 125 9.32 -2.41 -19.12
C ASP A 125 8.65 -1.65 -17.96
N THR A 126 7.74 -2.31 -17.20
CA THR A 126 7.02 -1.67 -16.09
C THR A 126 7.95 -0.93 -15.13
N THR A 127 7.53 0.27 -14.76
CA THR A 127 8.19 1.09 -13.74
C THR A 127 7.44 1.09 -12.41
N ALA A 128 6.24 0.49 -12.39
CA ALA A 128 5.41 0.44 -11.20
C ALA A 128 6.02 -0.45 -10.12
N PRO A 129 6.27 0.07 -8.92
CA PRO A 129 6.76 -0.72 -7.80
C PRO A 129 5.85 -1.91 -7.52
N GLY A 130 6.41 -3.10 -7.37
CA GLY A 130 5.68 -4.32 -7.06
C GLY A 130 5.11 -5.08 -8.27
N LEU A 131 4.96 -4.46 -9.47
CA LEU A 131 4.46 -5.18 -10.65
C LEU A 131 5.46 -6.19 -11.22
N LYS A 132 6.77 -5.92 -11.10
CA LYS A 132 7.80 -6.90 -11.48
C LYS A 132 7.70 -8.15 -10.62
N GLU A 133 7.59 -7.98 -9.32
CA GLU A 133 7.43 -9.05 -8.33
C GLU A 133 6.10 -9.79 -8.54
N ALA A 134 5.03 -9.07 -8.87
CA ALA A 134 3.75 -9.68 -9.22
C ALA A 134 3.87 -10.59 -10.45
N ARG A 135 4.57 -10.13 -11.50
CA ARG A 135 4.82 -10.91 -12.71
C ARG A 135 5.60 -12.20 -12.41
N GLU A 136 6.65 -12.13 -11.59
CA GLU A 136 7.42 -13.32 -11.22
C GLU A 136 6.56 -14.30 -10.39
N LYS A 137 5.71 -13.80 -9.50
CA LYS A 137 4.75 -14.63 -8.77
C LYS A 137 3.74 -15.30 -9.70
N LEU A 138 3.18 -14.56 -10.68
CA LEU A 138 2.26 -15.14 -11.67
C LEU A 138 2.94 -16.24 -12.49
N LYS A 139 4.19 -16.01 -12.89
CA LYS A 139 5.01 -17.01 -13.58
C LYS A 139 5.20 -18.26 -12.72
N TYR A 140 5.54 -18.09 -11.44
CA TYR A 140 5.67 -19.18 -10.47
C TYR A 140 4.36 -19.98 -10.35
N TYR A 141 3.22 -19.30 -10.18
CA TYR A 141 1.92 -19.97 -10.07
C TYR A 141 1.46 -20.69 -11.34
N SER A 142 1.96 -20.29 -12.50
CA SER A 142 1.69 -20.95 -13.78
C SER A 142 2.54 -22.22 -13.99
N MET A 143 3.59 -22.43 -13.20
CA MET A 143 4.45 -23.60 -13.26
C MET A 143 3.75 -24.87 -12.78
N SER A 144 4.08 -26.01 -13.37
CA SER A 144 3.70 -27.32 -12.85
C SER A 144 4.34 -27.58 -11.47
N PRO A 145 3.82 -28.54 -10.68
CA PRO A 145 4.41 -28.88 -9.38
C PRO A 145 5.90 -29.28 -9.47
N GLN A 146 6.31 -29.94 -10.57
CA GLN A 146 7.70 -30.34 -10.80
C GLN A 146 8.60 -29.13 -11.09
N GLU A 147 8.14 -28.22 -11.94
CA GLU A 147 8.87 -26.97 -12.23
C GLU A 147 9.01 -26.09 -10.98
N ARG A 148 7.96 -25.97 -10.15
CA ARG A 148 8.02 -25.26 -8.88
C ARG A 148 9.08 -25.86 -7.94
N LEU A 149 9.14 -27.18 -7.84
CA LEU A 149 10.13 -27.86 -7.01
C LEU A 149 11.56 -27.56 -7.45
N ILE A 150 11.80 -27.52 -8.76
CA ILE A 150 13.13 -27.17 -9.31
C ILE A 150 13.45 -25.71 -9.05
N TYR A 151 12.47 -24.82 -9.23
CA TYR A 151 12.60 -23.37 -8.99
C TYR A 151 12.90 -23.07 -7.51
N ASP A 152 12.17 -23.70 -6.60
CA ASP A 152 12.35 -23.54 -5.15
C ASP A 152 13.75 -24.00 -4.71
N ARG A 153 14.23 -25.17 -5.22
CA ARG A 153 15.60 -25.64 -4.96
C ARG A 153 16.66 -24.68 -5.46
N HIS A 154 16.41 -24.03 -6.60
CA HIS A 154 17.33 -23.02 -7.14
C HIS A 154 17.36 -21.78 -6.27
N LEU A 155 16.21 -21.31 -5.79
CA LEU A 155 16.14 -20.19 -4.84
C LEU A 155 16.84 -20.52 -3.52
N ASP A 156 16.61 -21.71 -2.97
CA ASP A 156 17.29 -22.16 -1.75
C ASP A 156 18.81 -22.15 -1.92
N ALA A 157 19.31 -22.61 -3.05
CA ALA A 157 20.74 -22.59 -3.36
C ALA A 157 21.32 -21.16 -3.42
N ILE A 158 20.57 -20.21 -4.02
CA ILE A 158 20.94 -18.78 -4.07
C ILE A 158 20.95 -18.20 -2.65
N MET A 159 19.93 -18.50 -1.84
CA MET A 159 19.85 -18.00 -0.46
C MET A 159 21.04 -18.49 0.39
N ILE A 160 21.36 -19.79 0.30
CA ILE A 160 22.52 -20.38 0.98
C ILE A 160 23.82 -19.70 0.53
N GLN A 161 23.98 -19.49 -0.79
CA GLN A 161 25.16 -18.81 -1.32
C GLN A 161 25.30 -17.38 -0.80
N ASN A 162 24.21 -16.63 -0.77
CA ASN A 162 24.19 -15.26 -0.23
C ASN A 162 24.53 -15.24 1.27
N ASP A 163 23.99 -16.18 2.05
CA ASP A 163 24.26 -16.30 3.48
C ASP A 163 25.75 -16.62 3.75
N VAL A 164 26.36 -17.52 2.96
CA VAL A 164 27.79 -17.80 3.01
C VAL A 164 28.63 -16.57 2.70
N ILE A 165 28.26 -15.81 1.68
CA ILE A 165 28.98 -14.57 1.31
C ILE A 165 28.85 -13.52 2.43
N ASP A 166 27.67 -13.34 2.99
CA ASP A 166 27.45 -12.36 4.04
C ASP A 166 28.13 -12.75 5.36
N THR A 167 28.18 -14.04 5.67
CA THR A 167 28.96 -14.59 6.78
C THR A 167 30.45 -14.31 6.59
N ALA A 168 31.01 -14.61 5.44
CA ALA A 168 32.42 -14.36 5.14
C ALA A 168 32.77 -12.86 5.19
N LYS A 169 31.87 -11.97 4.71
CA LYS A 169 32.07 -10.52 4.86
C LYS A 169 32.05 -10.08 6.33
N LEU A 170 31.16 -10.64 7.15
CA LEU A 170 31.07 -10.34 8.57
C LEU A 170 32.33 -10.79 9.31
N GLU A 171 32.77 -12.01 9.05
CA GLU A 171 34.01 -12.56 9.64
C GLU A 171 35.25 -11.74 9.29
N GLY A 172 35.44 -11.45 7.98
CA GLY A 172 36.55 -10.60 7.53
C GLY A 172 36.51 -9.17 8.09
N ARG A 173 35.31 -8.63 8.35
CA ARG A 173 35.16 -7.31 9.00
C ARG A 173 35.53 -7.37 10.48
N ILE A 174 35.22 -8.48 11.18
CA ILE A 174 35.58 -8.70 12.59
C ILE A 174 37.11 -8.88 12.73
N GLU A 175 37.71 -9.71 11.87
CA GLU A 175 39.15 -9.96 11.82
C GLU A 175 39.94 -8.68 11.55
N GLY A 176 39.60 -7.95 10.48
CA GLY A 176 40.25 -6.69 10.14
C GLY A 176 40.11 -5.60 11.23
N LYS A 177 38.96 -5.60 11.95
CA LYS A 177 38.80 -4.69 13.09
C LYS A 177 39.68 -5.12 14.30
N ALA A 178 39.81 -6.41 14.52
CA ALA A 178 40.70 -6.95 15.61
C ALA A 178 42.17 -6.67 15.29
N GLU A 179 42.62 -6.86 14.05
CA GLU A 179 43.98 -6.56 13.61
C GLU A 179 44.29 -5.05 13.74
N GLY A 180 43.39 -4.18 13.26
CA GLY A 180 43.58 -2.73 13.38
C GLY A 180 43.58 -2.20 14.83
N LEU A 181 42.95 -2.92 15.77
CA LEU A 181 43.04 -2.60 17.21
C LEU A 181 44.34 -3.12 17.86
N ALA A 182 44.98 -4.11 17.27
CA ALA A 182 46.23 -4.67 17.80
C ALA A 182 47.48 -3.89 17.31
N GLU A 183 47.37 -3.17 16.22
CA GLU A 183 48.45 -2.37 15.62
C GLU A 183 48.47 -0.88 16.06
N GLY A 184 47.45 -0.40 16.77
CA GLY A 184 47.32 0.98 17.24
C GLY A 184 47.44 1.07 18.77
#